data_ea931e6dca127d61867e01e3b051a83e
#
_entry.id   ea931e6dca127d61867e01e3b051a83e
#
_cell.length_a   1.000
_cell.length_b   1.000
_cell.length_c   1.000
_cell.angle_alpha   90.00
_cell.angle_beta   90.00
_cell.angle_gamma   90.00
#
_symmetry.space_group_name_H-M   'P 1'
#
loop_
_entity.id
_entity.type
_entity.pdbx_description
1 polymer ?
#
loop_
_entity_poly.entity_id
_entity_poly.type
_entity_poly.pdbx_seq_one_letter_code
_entity_poly.pdbx_strand_id
1 'polypeptide(L)'
;MHKLSCTTPTAAAAPPTTRRRLLRHGAVAVGSLLLRPAAAQPLAKPAPGGFAELRWDDLVPKGWDAMKGLRDKGISNPAALIDGDPKTDALMAQLREVWDNAPTEPSLNGAHVKLPGYLVPLEEGPAGLTEFLLVPYFGACIHTPPPPANQIVWVVPARPAPGLRSMDTVWVSGTLTAVRGNSAMGSTGYRLDASLVERYKPTPR
;
A
#
# COMPACT_ATOMS: atom_id res chain seq x y z
N MET A 1 -13.48 55.90 29.54
CA MET A 1 -12.45 56.86 29.97
C MET A 1 -11.32 56.07 30.60
N HIS A 2 -10.24 55.86 29.88
CA HIS A 2 -8.84 55.98 30.30
C HIS A 2 -7.97 55.66 29.10
N LYS A 3 -7.41 56.73 28.56
CA LYS A 3 -6.26 56.73 27.65
C LYS A 3 -5.02 56.42 28.45
N LEU A 4 -4.13 55.61 27.93
CA LEU A 4 -2.70 55.71 28.32
C LEU A 4 -1.84 55.54 27.07
N SER A 5 -1.03 56.52 26.94
CA SER A 5 -0.12 56.94 25.92
C SER A 5 1.09 56.04 25.71
N CYS A 6 1.48 56.06 24.48
CA CYS A 6 2.78 55.98 23.82
C CYS A 6 4.01 56.27 24.67
N THR A 7 5.05 55.46 24.54
CA THR A 7 6.44 55.96 24.58
C THR A 7 7.37 55.02 23.80
N THR A 8 7.91 55.53 22.70
CA THR A 8 9.07 55.05 21.93
C THR A 8 10.36 55.50 22.61
N PRO A 9 11.42 54.70 22.59
CA PRO A 9 12.76 55.24 22.71
C PRO A 9 13.54 55.18 21.38
N THR A 10 14.15 56.25 21.17
CA THR A 10 15.05 56.79 20.15
C THR A 10 16.30 55.93 19.92
N ALA A 11 16.72 55.93 18.66
CA ALA A 11 17.93 55.37 18.09
C ALA A 11 19.22 55.94 18.68
N ALA A 12 20.22 55.09 18.86
CA ALA A 12 21.61 55.48 19.00
C ALA A 12 22.43 54.99 17.81
N ALA A 13 23.05 55.93 17.14
CA ALA A 13 23.96 55.75 16.02
C ALA A 13 25.34 55.30 16.47
N ALA A 14 25.98 54.37 15.78
CA ALA A 14 27.38 54.03 15.91
C ALA A 14 28.14 54.25 14.60
N PRO A 15 29.45 54.56 14.63
CA PRO A 15 30.18 55.19 13.55
C PRO A 15 30.76 54.21 12.51
N PRO A 16 31.29 54.73 11.37
CA PRO A 16 31.75 53.88 10.27
C PRO A 16 33.21 53.43 10.48
N THR A 17 33.46 52.17 10.38
CA THR A 17 34.81 51.63 10.24
C THR A 17 35.10 51.19 8.80
N THR A 18 35.90 52.00 8.17
CA THR A 18 36.59 51.70 6.90
C THR A 18 37.58 50.57 7.06
N ARG A 19 37.41 49.44 6.36
CA ARG A 19 38.51 48.50 6.11
C ARG A 19 38.44 47.87 4.74
N ARG A 20 39.41 48.28 3.95
CA ARG A 20 40.23 47.60 2.95
C ARG A 20 39.63 46.42 2.17
N ARG A 21 39.49 46.68 0.86
CA ARG A 21 39.42 45.74 -0.23
C ARG A 21 40.56 44.71 -0.15
N LEU A 22 40.21 43.42 -0.13
CA LEU A 22 41.03 42.35 -0.61
C LEU A 22 40.20 41.56 -1.64
N LEU A 23 40.52 41.78 -2.90
CA LEU A 23 40.09 40.96 -4.02
C LEU A 23 40.70 39.53 -3.83
N ARG A 24 39.89 38.58 -3.48
CA ARG A 24 40.20 37.18 -3.66
C ARG A 24 39.24 36.61 -4.69
N HIS A 25 39.81 36.24 -5.85
CA HIS A 25 39.14 35.47 -6.87
C HIS A 25 38.78 34.11 -6.31
N GLY A 26 37.54 33.91 -5.90
CA GLY A 26 36.98 32.59 -5.54
C GLY A 26 36.40 31.96 -6.78
N ALA A 27 37.05 30.93 -7.31
CA ALA A 27 36.51 30.10 -8.35
C ALA A 27 35.20 29.46 -7.85
N VAL A 28 34.07 29.80 -8.49
CA VAL A 28 32.79 29.12 -8.27
C VAL A 28 32.88 27.77 -8.95
N ALA A 29 33.16 26.72 -8.19
CA ALA A 29 32.97 25.37 -8.65
C ALA A 29 31.46 25.08 -8.71
N VAL A 30 30.88 25.10 -9.91
CA VAL A 30 29.55 24.62 -10.19
C VAL A 30 29.57 23.10 -10.03
N GLY A 31 29.26 22.62 -8.83
CA GLY A 31 29.05 21.21 -8.56
C GLY A 31 27.76 20.77 -9.28
N SER A 32 27.93 20.11 -10.45
CA SER A 32 26.84 19.39 -11.10
C SER A 32 26.34 18.28 -10.18
N LEU A 33 25.24 18.54 -9.50
CA LEU A 33 24.50 17.53 -8.72
C LEU A 33 23.90 16.54 -9.72
N LEU A 34 24.65 15.47 -10.04
CA LEU A 34 24.15 14.35 -10.83
C LEU A 34 23.03 13.70 -10.00
N LEU A 35 21.77 14.01 -10.32
CA LEU A 35 20.63 13.21 -9.87
C LEU A 35 20.85 11.78 -10.39
N ARG A 36 21.32 10.90 -9.52
CA ARG A 36 21.33 9.47 -9.79
C ARG A 36 19.87 9.02 -9.85
N PRO A 37 19.42 8.40 -10.96
CA PRO A 37 18.11 7.78 -10.96
C PRO A 37 18.09 6.76 -9.81
N ALA A 38 17.08 6.85 -8.95
CA ALA A 38 16.84 5.84 -7.92
C ALA A 38 16.59 4.51 -8.64
N ALA A 39 17.64 3.69 -8.73
CA ALA A 39 17.50 2.33 -9.22
C ALA A 39 16.52 1.62 -8.28
N ALA A 40 15.40 1.13 -8.83
CA ALA A 40 14.49 0.24 -8.12
C ALA A 40 15.35 -0.91 -7.58
N GLN A 41 15.46 -1.01 -6.26
CA GLN A 41 16.19 -2.11 -5.64
C GLN A 41 15.42 -3.39 -5.96
N PRO A 42 16.04 -4.39 -6.56
CA PRO A 42 15.41 -5.69 -6.71
C PRO A 42 15.07 -6.20 -5.30
N LEU A 43 13.87 -6.79 -5.15
CA LEU A 43 13.48 -7.50 -3.93
C LEU A 43 14.66 -8.36 -3.46
N ALA A 44 15.10 -8.15 -2.24
CA ALA A 44 16.20 -8.89 -1.66
C ALA A 44 15.90 -10.39 -1.81
N LYS A 45 16.78 -11.11 -2.54
CA LYS A 45 16.64 -12.54 -2.72
C LYS A 45 16.66 -13.17 -1.34
N PRO A 46 15.62 -13.96 -0.92
CA PRO A 46 15.60 -14.55 0.41
C PRO A 46 16.87 -15.36 0.64
N ALA A 47 17.37 -15.36 1.88
CA ALA A 47 18.37 -16.33 2.30
C ALA A 47 17.85 -17.76 2.02
N PRO A 48 18.70 -18.75 1.71
CA PRO A 48 18.27 -20.12 1.44
C PRO A 48 17.38 -20.63 2.58
N GLY A 49 16.07 -20.90 2.28
CA GLY A 49 15.07 -21.32 3.24
C GLY A 49 14.27 -20.22 3.93
N GLY A 50 14.50 -18.93 3.61
CA GLY A 50 13.74 -17.79 4.15
C GLY A 50 12.61 -17.32 3.23
N PHE A 51 11.57 -16.68 3.83
CA PHE A 51 10.50 -16.01 3.10
C PHE A 51 10.84 -14.53 2.96
N ALA A 52 10.66 -13.97 1.75
CA ALA A 52 10.77 -12.53 1.52
C ALA A 52 9.51 -11.84 2.08
N GLU A 53 9.68 -10.87 2.97
CA GLU A 53 8.57 -10.06 3.45
C GLU A 53 8.09 -9.13 2.34
N LEU A 54 6.80 -9.21 2.00
CA LEU A 54 6.16 -8.37 1.00
C LEU A 54 5.24 -7.35 1.68
N ARG A 55 5.10 -6.22 1.00
CA ARG A 55 4.05 -5.24 1.23
C ARG A 55 2.97 -5.41 0.16
N TRP A 56 1.78 -4.95 0.45
CA TRP A 56 0.66 -5.01 -0.48
C TRP A 56 0.92 -4.27 -1.80
N ASP A 57 1.68 -3.17 -1.73
CA ASP A 57 2.08 -2.41 -2.93
C ASP A 57 2.99 -3.21 -3.87
N ASP A 58 3.73 -4.20 -3.35
CA ASP A 58 4.63 -5.04 -4.14
C ASP A 58 3.86 -6.03 -5.05
N LEU A 59 2.57 -6.28 -4.75
CA LEU A 59 1.68 -7.14 -5.55
C LEU A 59 1.11 -6.41 -6.77
N VAL A 60 1.26 -5.10 -6.83
CA VAL A 60 0.71 -4.26 -7.91
C VAL A 60 1.80 -3.94 -8.92
N PRO A 61 1.62 -4.26 -10.20
CA PRO A 61 2.58 -3.88 -11.23
C PRO A 61 2.79 -2.37 -11.28
N LYS A 62 4.02 -1.94 -11.49
CA LYS A 62 4.38 -0.52 -11.57
C LYS A 62 3.58 0.18 -12.67
N GLY A 63 2.99 1.31 -12.32
CA GLY A 63 2.20 2.13 -13.25
C GLY A 63 0.75 1.69 -13.41
N TRP A 64 0.34 0.58 -12.82
CA TRP A 64 -1.09 0.27 -12.72
C TRP A 64 -1.74 1.05 -11.58
N ASP A 65 -2.96 1.50 -11.81
CA ASP A 65 -3.68 2.39 -10.93
C ASP A 65 -5.16 2.04 -10.88
N ALA A 66 -5.58 1.52 -9.74
CA ALA A 66 -6.94 1.07 -9.47
C ALA A 66 -8.01 2.15 -9.71
N MET A 67 -7.66 3.42 -9.53
CA MET A 67 -8.59 4.55 -9.60
C MET A 67 -8.49 5.33 -10.91
N LYS A 68 -7.62 4.91 -11.83
CA LYS A 68 -7.38 5.62 -13.09
C LYS A 68 -8.69 5.86 -13.87
N GLY A 69 -9.54 4.84 -13.97
CA GLY A 69 -10.81 4.95 -14.70
C GLY A 69 -11.77 5.99 -14.13
N LEU A 70 -11.77 6.23 -12.83
CA LEU A 70 -12.55 7.29 -12.18
C LEU A 70 -11.90 8.66 -12.42
N ARG A 71 -10.57 8.76 -12.26
CA ARG A 71 -9.85 10.02 -12.48
C ARG A 71 -9.93 10.51 -13.92
N ASP A 72 -9.83 9.62 -14.89
CA ASP A 72 -9.99 9.94 -16.32
C ASP A 72 -11.38 10.53 -16.64
N LYS A 73 -12.38 10.22 -15.81
CA LYS A 73 -13.74 10.79 -15.87
C LYS A 73 -13.94 12.01 -14.97
N GLY A 74 -12.86 12.56 -14.39
CA GLY A 74 -12.91 13.74 -13.52
C GLY A 74 -13.41 13.46 -12.10
N ILE A 75 -13.53 12.18 -11.70
CA ILE A 75 -13.99 11.78 -10.37
C ILE A 75 -12.78 11.52 -9.48
N SER A 76 -12.42 12.50 -8.67
CA SER A 76 -11.31 12.39 -7.71
C SER A 76 -11.73 11.84 -6.35
N ASN A 77 -13.01 11.94 -6.01
CA ASN A 77 -13.57 11.48 -4.74
C ASN A 77 -14.75 10.51 -4.99
N PRO A 78 -14.55 9.20 -4.88
CA PRO A 78 -15.64 8.21 -5.02
C PRO A 78 -16.76 8.38 -3.98
N ALA A 79 -16.46 8.93 -2.81
CA ALA A 79 -17.47 9.17 -1.77
C ALA A 79 -18.48 10.28 -2.14
N ALA A 80 -18.24 11.03 -3.22
CA ALA A 80 -19.18 12.00 -3.76
C ALA A 80 -20.19 11.39 -4.74
N LEU A 81 -20.04 10.10 -5.08
CA LEU A 81 -21.01 9.37 -5.91
C LEU A 81 -22.28 9.08 -5.10
N ILE A 82 -23.42 9.27 -5.73
CA ILE A 82 -24.72 9.06 -5.08
C ILE A 82 -25.16 7.61 -5.32
N ASP A 83 -25.40 6.88 -4.26
CA ASP A 83 -25.91 5.51 -4.33
C ASP A 83 -27.32 5.49 -4.96
N GLY A 84 -27.53 4.55 -5.89
CA GLY A 84 -28.80 4.40 -6.59
C GLY A 84 -29.00 5.36 -7.78
N ASP A 85 -28.02 6.19 -8.12
CA ASP A 85 -28.01 6.90 -9.39
C ASP A 85 -27.55 5.94 -10.50
N PRO A 86 -28.37 5.71 -11.57
CA PRO A 86 -28.02 4.79 -12.66
C PRO A 86 -26.67 5.08 -13.34
N LYS A 87 -26.22 6.34 -13.37
CA LYS A 87 -24.90 6.71 -13.89
C LYS A 87 -23.78 6.29 -12.95
N THR A 88 -24.00 6.43 -11.65
CA THR A 88 -23.09 5.95 -10.61
C THR A 88 -22.97 4.43 -10.67
N ASP A 89 -24.10 3.72 -10.75
CA ASP A 89 -24.14 2.26 -10.81
C ASP A 89 -23.42 1.73 -12.05
N ALA A 90 -23.65 2.33 -13.23
CA ALA A 90 -22.95 1.97 -14.46
C ALA A 90 -21.43 2.22 -14.37
N LEU A 91 -21.01 3.33 -13.75
CA LEU A 91 -19.60 3.64 -13.55
C LEU A 91 -18.93 2.65 -12.57
N MET A 92 -19.62 2.33 -11.48
CA MET A 92 -19.13 1.35 -10.50
C MET A 92 -19.04 -0.05 -11.07
N ALA A 93 -19.95 -0.44 -11.96
CA ALA A 93 -19.88 -1.70 -12.69
C ALA A 93 -18.64 -1.77 -13.60
N GLN A 94 -18.36 -0.70 -14.35
CA GLN A 94 -17.16 -0.61 -15.20
C GLN A 94 -15.87 -0.65 -14.34
N LEU A 95 -15.86 0.04 -13.21
CA LEU A 95 -14.70 0.03 -12.30
C LEU A 95 -14.46 -1.37 -11.73
N ARG A 96 -15.54 -2.06 -11.33
CA ARG A 96 -15.46 -3.44 -10.84
C ARG A 96 -14.88 -4.37 -11.90
N GLU A 97 -15.29 -4.26 -13.16
CA GLU A 97 -14.70 -5.04 -14.25
C GLU A 97 -13.18 -4.81 -14.38
N VAL A 98 -12.74 -3.56 -14.29
CA VAL A 98 -11.31 -3.21 -14.29
C VAL A 98 -10.59 -3.82 -13.07
N TRP A 99 -11.20 -3.78 -11.89
CA TRP A 99 -10.63 -4.32 -10.66
C TRP A 99 -10.57 -5.84 -10.66
N ASP A 100 -11.63 -6.51 -11.14
CA ASP A 100 -11.66 -7.97 -11.28
C ASP A 100 -10.60 -8.46 -12.27
N ASN A 101 -10.22 -7.62 -13.23
CA ASN A 101 -9.19 -7.88 -14.22
C ASN A 101 -7.85 -7.22 -13.89
N ALA A 102 -7.63 -6.76 -12.65
CA ALA A 102 -6.39 -6.13 -12.23
C ALA A 102 -5.18 -7.05 -12.52
N PRO A 103 -4.11 -6.53 -13.16
CA PRO A 103 -2.93 -7.32 -13.49
C PRO A 103 -2.13 -7.66 -12.23
N THR A 104 -1.48 -8.81 -12.26
CA THR A 104 -0.57 -9.27 -11.21
C THR A 104 0.87 -8.91 -11.55
N GLU A 105 1.77 -8.87 -10.55
CA GLU A 105 3.22 -8.68 -10.73
C GLU A 105 3.86 -10.02 -11.11
N PRO A 106 4.33 -10.20 -12.37
CA PRO A 106 4.81 -11.50 -12.84
C PRO A 106 6.06 -12.01 -12.11
N SER A 107 6.89 -11.10 -11.60
CA SER A 107 8.13 -11.44 -10.90
C SER A 107 7.91 -12.16 -9.57
N LEU A 108 6.69 -12.11 -9.04
CA LEU A 108 6.30 -12.78 -7.80
C LEU A 108 5.81 -14.23 -8.00
N ASN A 109 5.65 -14.68 -9.25
CA ASN A 109 5.17 -16.02 -9.52
C ASN A 109 6.19 -17.09 -9.07
N GLY A 110 5.78 -17.99 -8.18
CA GLY A 110 6.64 -18.99 -7.55
C GLY A 110 7.54 -18.46 -6.42
N ALA A 111 7.39 -17.21 -6.01
CA ALA A 111 8.19 -16.63 -4.95
C ALA A 111 7.81 -17.18 -3.57
N HIS A 112 8.83 -17.41 -2.71
CA HIS A 112 8.63 -17.73 -1.29
C HIS A 112 8.50 -16.44 -0.50
N VAL A 113 7.30 -16.17 -0.02
CA VAL A 113 6.93 -14.87 0.56
C VAL A 113 6.31 -14.97 1.93
N LYS A 114 6.36 -13.85 2.67
CA LYS A 114 5.64 -13.63 3.91
C LYS A 114 4.84 -12.32 3.77
N LEU A 115 3.52 -12.41 3.92
CA LEU A 115 2.61 -11.29 3.70
C LEU A 115 1.69 -11.11 4.92
N PRO A 116 1.57 -9.90 5.48
CA PRO A 116 0.60 -9.60 6.53
C PRO A 116 -0.74 -9.20 5.93
N GLY A 117 -1.85 -9.52 6.60
CA GLY A 117 -3.16 -9.07 6.16
C GLY A 117 -4.29 -9.46 7.09
N TYR A 118 -5.49 -9.09 6.68
CA TYR A 118 -6.72 -9.46 7.35
C TYR A 118 -7.32 -10.69 6.68
N LEU A 119 -7.79 -11.62 7.51
CA LEU A 119 -8.32 -12.90 7.09
C LEU A 119 -9.82 -12.81 6.82
N VAL A 120 -10.26 -13.32 5.65
CA VAL A 120 -11.68 -13.50 5.32
C VAL A 120 -11.92 -15.00 5.07
N PRO A 121 -12.62 -15.70 5.96
CA PRO A 121 -12.85 -17.15 5.82
C PRO A 121 -13.61 -17.47 4.54
N LEU A 122 -13.19 -18.54 3.83
CA LEU A 122 -13.93 -19.13 2.72
C LEU A 122 -14.45 -20.51 3.10
N GLU A 123 -13.60 -21.36 3.65
CA GLU A 123 -13.94 -22.72 4.01
C GLU A 123 -13.35 -23.09 5.38
N GLU A 124 -14.18 -23.70 6.24
CA GLU A 124 -13.79 -24.15 7.56
C GLU A 124 -14.17 -25.61 7.75
N GLY A 125 -13.17 -26.43 8.10
CA GLY A 125 -13.36 -27.82 8.47
C GLY A 125 -13.32 -28.00 10.00
N PRO A 126 -13.49 -29.24 10.48
CA PRO A 126 -13.48 -29.55 11.91
C PRO A 126 -12.19 -29.18 12.65
N ALA A 127 -11.07 -29.10 11.92
CA ALA A 127 -9.75 -28.78 12.45
C ALA A 127 -9.35 -27.30 12.29
N GLY A 128 -10.21 -26.46 11.74
CA GLY A 128 -9.96 -25.03 11.47
C GLY A 128 -10.11 -24.66 10.00
N LEU A 129 -9.71 -23.46 9.65
CA LEU A 129 -9.83 -22.92 8.29
C LEU A 129 -8.95 -23.70 7.31
N THR A 130 -9.56 -24.16 6.21
CA THR A 130 -8.90 -24.85 5.10
C THR A 130 -8.62 -23.92 3.93
N GLU A 131 -9.44 -22.88 3.78
CA GLU A 131 -9.25 -21.83 2.75
C GLU A 131 -9.72 -20.48 3.30
N PHE A 132 -8.99 -19.40 2.92
CA PHE A 132 -9.40 -18.05 3.25
C PHE A 132 -8.81 -17.04 2.27
N LEU A 133 -9.39 -15.84 2.21
CA LEU A 133 -8.76 -14.71 1.53
C LEU A 133 -7.91 -13.92 2.53
N LEU A 134 -6.79 -13.40 2.03
CA LEU A 134 -5.99 -12.40 2.71
C LEU A 134 -6.17 -11.06 1.99
N VAL A 135 -6.46 -10.01 2.74
CA VAL A 135 -6.78 -8.67 2.21
C VAL A 135 -6.01 -7.57 2.98
N PRO A 136 -5.76 -6.39 2.35
CA PRO A 136 -4.86 -5.37 2.91
C PRO A 136 -5.45 -4.53 4.04
N TYR A 137 -6.77 -4.42 4.16
CA TYR A 137 -7.40 -3.54 5.14
C TYR A 137 -8.62 -4.19 5.79
N PHE A 138 -8.93 -3.73 6.99
CA PHE A 138 -10.06 -4.22 7.78
C PHE A 138 -11.40 -3.94 7.07
N GLY A 139 -12.28 -4.93 7.03
CA GLY A 139 -13.61 -4.82 6.43
C GLY A 139 -13.66 -5.05 4.92
N ALA A 140 -12.52 -5.22 4.24
CA ALA A 140 -12.49 -5.56 2.83
C ALA A 140 -13.29 -6.85 2.55
N CYS A 141 -14.03 -6.86 1.44
CA CYS A 141 -14.89 -7.97 0.99
C CYS A 141 -16.12 -8.27 1.89
N ILE A 142 -16.24 -7.65 3.07
CA ILE A 142 -17.36 -7.91 4.00
C ILE A 142 -18.25 -6.69 4.16
N HIS A 143 -17.66 -5.52 4.44
CA HIS A 143 -18.38 -4.27 4.73
C HIS A 143 -18.15 -3.19 3.68
N THR A 144 -17.20 -3.39 2.80
CA THR A 144 -16.83 -2.49 1.71
C THR A 144 -16.71 -3.28 0.41
N PRO A 145 -16.82 -2.64 -0.76
CA PRO A 145 -16.55 -3.31 -2.03
C PRO A 145 -15.20 -4.03 -2.00
N PRO A 146 -15.08 -5.20 -2.64
CA PRO A 146 -13.81 -5.91 -2.72
C PRO A 146 -12.73 -5.01 -3.30
N PRO A 147 -11.48 -5.11 -2.83
CA PRO A 147 -10.36 -4.45 -3.47
C PRO A 147 -10.10 -5.06 -4.86
N PRO A 148 -9.24 -4.44 -5.69
CA PRO A 148 -8.81 -5.03 -6.96
C PRO A 148 -8.23 -6.43 -6.79
N ALA A 149 -8.40 -7.30 -7.77
CA ALA A 149 -7.98 -8.70 -7.70
C ALA A 149 -6.50 -8.88 -7.32
N ASN A 150 -5.60 -7.96 -7.74
CA ASN A 150 -4.19 -7.98 -7.33
C ASN A 150 -3.94 -7.56 -5.87
N GLN A 151 -4.99 -7.23 -5.14
CA GLN A 151 -5.00 -6.94 -3.71
C GLN A 151 -5.82 -7.97 -2.92
N ILE A 152 -6.14 -9.10 -3.53
CA ILE A 152 -6.80 -10.23 -2.87
C ILE A 152 -5.99 -11.49 -3.15
N VAL A 153 -5.55 -12.16 -2.08
CA VAL A 153 -4.76 -13.39 -2.15
C VAL A 153 -5.59 -14.54 -1.62
N TRP A 154 -5.79 -15.58 -2.43
CA TRP A 154 -6.42 -16.84 -2.00
C TRP A 154 -5.39 -17.70 -1.29
N VAL A 155 -5.61 -17.94 -0.01
CA VAL A 155 -4.69 -18.70 0.84
C VAL A 155 -5.21 -20.12 1.06
N VAL A 156 -4.34 -21.10 0.78
CA VAL A 156 -4.59 -22.52 1.07
C VAL A 156 -3.50 -22.99 2.05
N PRO A 157 -3.83 -23.13 3.35
CA PRO A 157 -2.89 -23.61 4.34
C PRO A 157 -2.56 -25.10 4.13
N ALA A 158 -1.28 -25.47 4.27
CA ALA A 158 -0.84 -26.88 4.23
C ALA A 158 -1.47 -27.74 5.35
N ARG A 159 -1.90 -27.10 6.44
CA ARG A 159 -2.67 -27.68 7.54
C ARG A 159 -3.77 -26.71 7.94
N PRO A 160 -4.97 -27.19 8.31
CA PRO A 160 -6.03 -26.31 8.79
C PRO A 160 -5.54 -25.35 9.87
N ALA A 161 -5.95 -24.09 9.78
CA ALA A 161 -5.54 -23.02 10.71
C ALA A 161 -6.59 -22.85 11.82
N PRO A 162 -6.36 -23.43 13.03
CA PRO A 162 -7.36 -23.42 14.10
C PRO A 162 -7.45 -22.07 14.80
N GLY A 163 -8.64 -21.77 15.34
CA GLY A 163 -8.88 -20.64 16.23
C GLY A 163 -8.74 -19.26 15.61
N LEU A 164 -8.62 -19.16 14.28
CA LEU A 164 -8.65 -17.92 13.54
C LEU A 164 -10.10 -17.55 13.20
N ARG A 165 -10.39 -16.25 13.15
CA ARG A 165 -11.72 -15.68 12.88
C ARG A 165 -11.64 -14.64 11.77
N SER A 166 -12.81 -14.35 11.21
CA SER A 166 -12.94 -13.22 10.26
C SER A 166 -12.30 -11.95 10.82
N MET A 167 -11.53 -11.27 9.99
CA MET A 167 -10.79 -10.04 10.29
C MET A 167 -9.65 -10.17 11.31
N ASP A 168 -9.29 -11.38 11.73
CA ASP A 168 -8.01 -11.56 12.44
C ASP A 168 -6.86 -11.08 11.54
N THR A 169 -5.92 -10.36 12.12
CA THR A 169 -4.68 -10.00 11.43
C THR A 169 -3.68 -11.15 11.54
N VAL A 170 -3.16 -11.58 10.41
CA VAL A 170 -2.24 -12.72 10.33
C VAL A 170 -1.03 -12.42 9.48
N TRP A 171 0.06 -13.13 9.74
CA TRP A 171 1.17 -13.33 8.83
C TRP A 171 0.97 -14.66 8.11
N VAL A 172 1.10 -14.65 6.80
CA VAL A 172 1.04 -15.87 5.98
C VAL A 172 2.35 -16.03 5.24
N SER A 173 3.01 -17.19 5.41
CA SER A 173 4.26 -17.52 4.73
C SER A 173 4.05 -18.74 3.84
N GLY A 174 4.52 -18.67 2.60
CA GLY A 174 4.33 -19.76 1.63
C GLY A 174 4.84 -19.42 0.24
N THR A 175 4.38 -20.19 -0.75
CA THR A 175 4.69 -19.97 -2.17
C THR A 175 3.54 -19.21 -2.83
N LEU A 176 3.85 -18.02 -3.35
CA LEU A 176 2.91 -17.16 -4.06
C LEU A 176 2.88 -17.53 -5.54
N THR A 177 1.69 -17.71 -6.09
CA THR A 177 1.47 -17.97 -7.52
C THR A 177 0.57 -16.89 -8.10
N ALA A 178 0.98 -16.29 -9.21
CA ALA A 178 0.17 -15.32 -9.96
C ALA A 178 -0.87 -16.10 -10.79
N VAL A 179 -1.99 -16.42 -10.18
CA VAL A 179 -3.10 -17.14 -10.80
C VAL A 179 -4.42 -16.50 -10.39
N ARG A 180 -5.27 -16.28 -11.40
CA ARG A 180 -6.59 -15.71 -11.17
C ARG A 180 -7.54 -16.78 -10.62
N GLY A 181 -8.28 -16.40 -9.59
CA GLY A 181 -9.35 -17.20 -9.02
C GLY A 181 -10.62 -16.36 -8.82
N ASN A 182 -11.74 -17.03 -8.60
CA ASN A 182 -13.01 -16.40 -8.26
C ASN A 182 -13.56 -17.04 -6.99
N SER A 183 -13.94 -16.21 -6.04
CA SER A 183 -14.62 -16.61 -4.82
C SER A 183 -15.97 -15.90 -4.70
N ALA A 184 -16.80 -16.35 -3.77
CA ALA A 184 -18.06 -15.64 -3.45
C ALA A 184 -17.83 -14.20 -2.95
N MET A 185 -16.59 -13.88 -2.53
CA MET A 185 -16.21 -12.61 -1.93
C MET A 185 -15.44 -11.69 -2.91
N GLY A 186 -15.20 -12.14 -4.15
CA GLY A 186 -14.51 -11.37 -5.19
C GLY A 186 -13.47 -12.16 -5.96
N SER A 187 -12.95 -11.53 -7.01
CA SER A 187 -11.89 -12.07 -7.86
C SER A 187 -10.54 -11.96 -7.15
N THR A 188 -9.69 -12.98 -7.26
CA THR A 188 -8.32 -12.99 -6.70
C THR A 188 -7.29 -12.98 -7.82
N GLY A 189 -6.19 -12.25 -7.65
CA GLY A 189 -5.07 -12.23 -8.58
C GLY A 189 -3.96 -13.20 -8.22
N TYR A 190 -3.95 -13.66 -6.97
CA TYR A 190 -2.90 -14.51 -6.43
C TYR A 190 -3.47 -15.67 -5.62
N ARG A 191 -2.71 -16.77 -5.62
CA ARG A 191 -2.86 -17.89 -4.70
C ARG A 191 -1.60 -18.02 -3.86
N LEU A 192 -1.74 -18.25 -2.57
CA LEU A 192 -0.64 -18.49 -1.63
C LEU A 192 -0.81 -19.88 -1.00
N ASP A 193 0.02 -20.84 -1.42
CA ASP A 193 0.10 -22.15 -0.78
C ASP A 193 0.92 -21.97 0.51
N ALA A 194 0.19 -21.82 1.63
CA ALA A 194 0.77 -21.39 2.89
C ALA A 194 1.36 -22.55 3.68
N SER A 195 2.66 -22.52 3.94
CA SER A 195 3.34 -23.44 4.85
C SER A 195 3.15 -23.05 6.32
N LEU A 196 2.89 -21.75 6.60
CA LEU A 196 2.73 -21.22 7.95
C LEU A 196 1.72 -20.08 7.96
N VAL A 197 0.80 -20.10 8.94
CA VAL A 197 -0.14 -19.02 9.24
C VAL A 197 -0.01 -18.68 10.71
N GLU A 198 0.31 -17.42 11.02
CA GLU A 198 0.55 -16.95 12.39
C GLU A 198 -0.30 -15.71 12.68
N ARG A 199 -0.85 -15.60 13.90
CA ARG A 199 -1.48 -14.34 14.33
C ARG A 199 -0.44 -13.22 14.33
N TYR A 200 -0.83 -12.09 13.78
CA TYR A 200 -0.03 -10.87 13.87
C TYR A 200 0.10 -10.45 15.34
N LYS A 201 1.31 -10.37 15.84
CA LYS A 201 1.61 -9.82 17.16
C LYS A 201 2.31 -8.48 16.94
N PRO A 202 1.66 -7.35 17.26
CA PRO A 202 2.35 -6.07 17.19
C PRO A 202 3.54 -6.10 18.16
N THR A 203 4.70 -5.66 17.68
CA THR A 203 5.86 -5.48 18.55
C THR A 203 5.53 -4.37 19.56
N PRO A 204 5.67 -4.60 20.89
CA PRO A 204 5.51 -3.55 21.87
C PRO A 204 6.49 -2.41 21.54
N ARG A 205 5.99 -1.18 21.49
CA ARG A 205 6.81 0.03 21.37
C ARG A 205 7.45 0.38 22.69
#